data_e1d888413bc05e3f84fe35ac250f5014
#
_entry.id   e1d888413bc05e3f84fe35ac250f5014
#
_cell.length_a   1.000
_cell.length_b   1.000
_cell.length_c   1.000
_cell.angle_alpha   90.00
_cell.angle_beta   90.00
_cell.angle_gamma   90.00
#
_symmetry.space_group_name_H-M   'P 1'
#
loop_
_entity.id
_entity.type
_entity.pdbx_description
1 polymer ?
#
loop_
_entity_poly.entity_id
_entity_poly.type
_entity_poly.pdbx_seq_one_letter_code
_entity_poly.pdbx_strand_id
1 'polypeptide(L)'
;MREMKLVRMGIRLLLVLSGVTLLAGVVSAALSDAELAEKDTMAKLGAGIALGGCGIGTGLGQGQIGAAAVGWVAEDGSKIGLALMFTVLPETILMFGFIGMFLL
;
A
#
# COMPACT_ATOMS: atom_id res chain seq x y z
N MET A 1 28.69 11.26 -3.01
CA MET A 1 27.80 10.76 -1.94
C MET A 1 26.67 11.73 -1.58
N ARG A 2 26.92 13.01 -1.49
CA ARG A 2 25.89 14.01 -1.16
C ARG A 2 24.83 14.13 -2.26
N GLU A 3 25.25 14.14 -3.51
CA GLU A 3 24.37 14.22 -4.69
C GLU A 3 23.41 12.99 -4.76
N MET A 4 23.91 11.80 -4.52
CA MET A 4 23.07 10.59 -4.54
C MET A 4 22.03 10.57 -3.40
N LYS A 5 22.32 11.17 -2.25
CA LYS A 5 21.34 11.28 -1.15
C LYS A 5 20.23 12.27 -1.53
N LEU A 6 20.57 13.38 -2.19
CA LEU A 6 19.58 14.36 -2.66
C LEU A 6 18.67 13.78 -3.75
N VAL A 7 19.25 13.04 -4.70
CA VAL A 7 18.47 12.35 -5.75
C VAL A 7 17.51 11.32 -5.15
N ARG A 8 17.99 10.48 -4.23
CA ARG A 8 17.13 9.49 -3.54
C ARG A 8 16.03 10.15 -2.71
N MET A 9 16.34 11.26 -2.06
CA MET A 9 15.34 12.00 -1.30
C MET A 9 14.30 12.63 -2.22
N GLY A 10 14.72 13.18 -3.37
CA GLY A 10 13.84 13.71 -4.41
C GLY A 10 12.90 12.63 -4.97
N ILE A 11 13.43 11.46 -5.31
CA ILE A 11 12.63 10.33 -5.81
C ILE A 11 11.60 9.87 -4.76
N ARG A 12 12.00 9.77 -3.50
CA ARG A 12 11.08 9.39 -2.41
C ARG A 12 9.97 10.42 -2.23
N LEU A 13 10.33 11.71 -2.27
CA LEU A 13 9.34 12.78 -2.17
C LEU A 13 8.37 12.74 -3.35
N LEU A 14 8.85 12.49 -4.54
CA LEU A 14 8.04 12.38 -5.77
C LEU A 14 7.09 11.18 -5.71
N LEU A 15 7.55 10.04 -5.20
CA LEU A 15 6.73 8.85 -5.01
C LEU A 15 5.64 9.08 -3.95
N VAL A 16 5.96 9.74 -2.84
CA VAL A 16 4.99 10.08 -1.81
C VAL A 16 3.95 11.08 -2.33
N LEU A 17 4.39 12.13 -3.05
CA LEU A 17 3.47 13.09 -3.66
C LEU A 17 2.55 12.42 -4.69
N SER A 18 3.09 11.56 -5.54
CA SER A 18 2.32 10.81 -6.53
C SER A 18 1.29 9.89 -5.86
N GLY A 19 1.67 9.23 -4.76
CA GLY A 19 0.74 8.42 -3.97
C GLY A 19 -0.39 9.24 -3.35
N VAL A 20 -0.06 10.40 -2.79
CA VAL A 20 -1.06 11.31 -2.21
C VAL A 20 -2.00 11.88 -3.27
N THR A 21 -1.50 12.24 -4.46
CA THR A 21 -2.35 12.77 -5.55
C THR A 21 -3.27 11.70 -6.12
N LEU A 22 -2.80 10.45 -6.24
CA LEU A 22 -3.64 9.32 -6.64
C LEU A 22 -4.74 9.05 -5.62
N LEU A 23 -4.39 9.06 -4.33
CA LEU A 23 -5.38 8.90 -3.25
C LEU A 23 -6.42 10.02 -3.25
N ALA A 24 -5.99 11.27 -3.41
CA ALA A 24 -6.87 12.43 -3.51
C ALA A 24 -7.79 12.34 -4.74
N GLY A 25 -7.30 11.84 -5.86
CA GLY A 25 -8.09 11.62 -7.08
C GLY A 25 -9.20 10.59 -6.87
N VAL A 26 -8.88 9.47 -6.22
CA VAL A 26 -9.87 8.42 -5.89
C VAL A 26 -10.93 8.95 -4.92
N VAL A 27 -10.51 9.71 -3.91
CA VAL A 27 -11.45 10.32 -2.95
C VAL A 27 -12.34 11.36 -3.63
N SER A 28 -11.77 12.20 -4.51
CA SER A 28 -12.57 13.19 -5.26
C SER A 28 -13.57 12.54 -6.24
N ALA A 29 -13.17 11.46 -6.90
CA ALA A 29 -14.08 10.71 -7.77
C ALA A 29 -15.24 10.09 -6.97
N ALA A 30 -14.93 9.52 -5.79
CA ALA A 30 -15.95 8.97 -4.89
C ALA A 30 -16.91 10.05 -4.36
N LEU A 31 -16.45 11.29 -4.19
CA LEU A 31 -17.28 12.41 -3.72
C LEU A 31 -18.11 13.05 -4.84
N SER A 32 -17.70 12.95 -6.11
CA SER A 32 -18.46 13.54 -7.24
C SER A 32 -19.73 12.78 -7.58
N ASP A 33 -19.82 11.50 -7.21
CA ASP A 33 -21.03 10.68 -7.38
C ASP A 33 -22.03 10.82 -6.22
N ALA A 34 -21.75 11.73 -5.28
CA ALA A 34 -22.45 11.83 -3.99
C ALA A 34 -23.88 12.41 -4.06
N GLU A 35 -24.35 12.88 -5.21
CA GLU A 35 -25.70 13.47 -5.33
C GLU A 35 -26.84 12.44 -5.26
N LEU A 36 -26.54 11.14 -5.30
CA LEU A 36 -27.57 10.11 -5.40
C LEU A 36 -27.75 9.19 -4.18
N ALA A 37 -26.89 9.23 -3.15
CA ALA A 37 -27.10 8.41 -1.95
C ALA A 37 -26.18 8.81 -0.78
N GLU A 38 -26.67 9.70 0.08
CA GLU A 38 -25.94 10.24 1.24
C GLU A 38 -25.43 9.16 2.21
N LYS A 39 -26.16 8.05 2.38
CA LYS A 39 -25.75 6.90 3.22
C LYS A 39 -24.71 6.00 2.54
N ASP A 40 -24.83 5.82 1.24
CA ASP A 40 -23.98 4.94 0.44
C ASP A 40 -22.59 5.57 0.21
N THR A 41 -22.53 6.89 0.18
CA THR A 41 -21.29 7.65 -0.05
C THR A 41 -20.30 7.52 1.11
N MET A 42 -20.78 7.60 2.34
CA MET A 42 -19.92 7.48 3.53
C MET A 42 -19.38 6.05 3.71
N ALA A 43 -20.19 5.04 3.39
CA ALA A 43 -19.74 3.65 3.38
C ALA A 43 -18.65 3.42 2.32
N LYS A 44 -18.84 3.92 1.10
CA LYS A 44 -17.84 3.83 0.01
C LYS A 44 -16.55 4.58 0.34
N LEU A 45 -16.66 5.75 0.97
CA LEU A 45 -15.50 6.50 1.45
C LEU A 45 -14.75 5.72 2.54
N GLY A 46 -15.47 5.17 3.51
CA GLY A 46 -14.91 4.33 4.56
C GLY A 46 -14.19 3.10 4.01
N ALA A 47 -14.83 2.43 3.05
CA ALA A 47 -14.25 1.29 2.34
C ALA A 47 -12.95 1.64 1.59
N GLY A 48 -12.94 2.78 0.90
CA GLY A 48 -11.76 3.28 0.20
C GLY A 48 -10.61 3.63 1.15
N ILE A 49 -10.92 4.27 2.29
CA ILE A 49 -9.93 4.58 3.34
C ILE A 49 -9.38 3.31 3.97
N ALA A 50 -10.23 2.33 4.27
CA ALA A 50 -9.82 1.07 4.85
C ALA A 50 -8.88 0.31 3.92
N LEU A 51 -9.24 0.14 2.65
CA LEU A 51 -8.41 -0.53 1.65
C LEU A 51 -7.10 0.23 1.40
N GLY A 52 -7.18 1.55 1.24
CA GLY A 52 -6.01 2.40 1.03
C GLY A 52 -5.03 2.38 2.22
N GLY A 53 -5.55 2.45 3.44
CA GLY A 53 -4.75 2.33 4.66
C GLY A 53 -4.06 0.97 4.79
N CYS A 54 -4.79 -0.11 4.52
CA CYS A 54 -4.21 -1.45 4.49
C CYS A 54 -3.16 -1.60 3.39
N GLY A 55 -3.38 -1.02 2.20
CA GLY A 55 -2.41 -1.02 1.11
C GLY A 55 -1.11 -0.31 1.46
N ILE A 56 -1.19 0.85 2.12
CA ILE A 56 0.00 1.57 2.60
C ILE A 56 0.74 0.74 3.66
N GLY A 57 0.02 0.20 4.63
CA GLY A 57 0.59 -0.64 5.69
C GLY A 57 1.29 -1.88 5.12
N THR A 58 0.63 -2.56 4.18
CA THR A 58 1.21 -3.71 3.46
C THR A 58 2.46 -3.32 2.70
N GLY A 59 2.43 -2.23 1.93
CA GLY A 59 3.57 -1.76 1.14
C GLY A 59 4.79 -1.40 1.98
N LEU A 60 4.58 -0.77 3.14
CA LEU A 60 5.65 -0.45 4.08
C LEU A 60 6.27 -1.71 4.69
N GLY A 61 5.44 -2.66 5.12
CA GLY A 61 5.90 -3.92 5.69
C GLY A 61 6.58 -4.81 4.64
N GLN A 62 5.98 -4.95 3.47
CA GLN A 62 6.48 -5.78 2.38
C GLN A 62 7.81 -5.27 1.83
N GLY A 63 8.01 -3.96 1.77
CA GLY A 63 9.27 -3.37 1.31
C GLY A 63 10.45 -3.76 2.19
N GLN A 64 10.29 -3.76 3.50
CA GLN A 64 11.34 -4.15 4.46
C GLN A 64 11.58 -5.67 4.44
N ILE A 65 10.52 -6.45 4.48
CA ILE A 65 10.60 -7.92 4.46
C ILE A 65 11.16 -8.39 3.13
N GLY A 66 10.73 -7.80 2.01
CA GLY A 66 11.22 -8.14 0.68
C GLY A 66 12.71 -7.88 0.51
N ALA A 67 13.21 -6.74 1.01
CA ALA A 67 14.64 -6.45 0.99
C ALA A 67 15.46 -7.46 1.82
N ALA A 68 14.97 -7.83 3.01
CA ALA A 68 15.60 -8.84 3.85
C ALA A 68 15.52 -10.24 3.21
N ALA A 69 14.40 -10.59 2.59
CA ALA A 69 14.19 -11.86 1.89
C ALA A 69 15.17 -12.03 0.72
N VAL A 70 15.38 -10.98 -0.08
CA VAL A 70 16.34 -10.99 -1.19
C VAL A 70 17.77 -11.21 -0.66
N GLY A 71 18.15 -10.52 0.43
CA GLY A 71 19.44 -10.72 1.07
C GLY A 71 19.61 -12.17 1.55
N TRP A 72 18.61 -12.73 2.19
CA TRP A 72 18.63 -14.09 2.69
C TRP A 72 18.76 -15.14 1.59
N VAL A 73 18.02 -14.98 0.49
CA VAL A 73 18.11 -15.87 -0.69
C VAL A 73 19.46 -15.72 -1.40
N ALA A 74 20.05 -14.51 -1.39
CA ALA A 74 21.38 -14.29 -1.96
C ALA A 74 22.49 -15.02 -1.16
N GLU A 75 22.31 -15.17 0.16
CA GLU A 75 23.25 -15.94 1.01
C GLU A 75 23.01 -17.46 0.87
N ASP A 76 21.77 -17.89 0.80
CA ASP A 76 21.38 -19.29 0.70
C ASP A 76 20.12 -19.45 -0.17
N GLY A 77 20.33 -19.84 -1.42
CA GLY A 77 19.23 -20.03 -2.40
C GLY A 77 18.22 -21.11 -1.99
N SER A 78 18.55 -22.01 -1.06
CA SER A 78 17.60 -23.00 -0.54
C SER A 78 16.48 -22.38 0.30
N LYS A 79 16.64 -21.14 0.75
CA LYS A 79 15.70 -20.41 1.59
C LYS A 79 14.59 -19.70 0.82
N ILE A 80 14.55 -19.81 -0.50
CA ILE A 80 13.58 -19.10 -1.34
C ILE A 80 12.12 -19.37 -0.91
N GLY A 81 11.79 -20.60 -0.53
CA GLY A 81 10.43 -20.94 -0.09
C GLY A 81 10.02 -20.22 1.20
N LEU A 82 10.94 -20.17 2.18
CA LEU A 82 10.75 -19.44 3.44
C LEU A 82 10.70 -17.92 3.20
N ALA A 83 11.57 -17.40 2.36
CA ALA A 83 11.59 -15.99 1.99
C ALA A 83 10.27 -15.55 1.35
N LEU A 84 9.71 -16.35 0.43
CA LEU A 84 8.40 -16.10 -0.16
C LEU A 84 7.28 -16.13 0.88
N MET A 85 7.32 -17.08 1.82
CA MET A 85 6.31 -17.18 2.88
C MET A 85 6.30 -15.91 3.75
N PHE A 86 7.46 -15.36 4.09
CA PHE A 86 7.54 -14.12 4.85
C PHE A 86 7.05 -12.90 4.06
N THR A 87 7.24 -12.86 2.75
CA THR A 87 6.75 -11.75 1.91
C THR A 87 5.22 -11.73 1.77
N VAL A 88 4.55 -12.88 1.94
CA VAL A 88 3.08 -12.96 1.90
C VAL A 88 2.42 -12.48 3.20
N LEU A 89 3.15 -12.48 4.34
CA LEU A 89 2.58 -12.06 5.62
C LEU A 89 1.94 -10.66 5.60
N PRO A 90 2.58 -9.61 5.06
CA PRO A 90 1.96 -8.28 5.01
C PRO A 90 0.72 -8.23 4.11
N GLU A 91 0.60 -9.12 3.14
CA GLU A 91 -0.56 -9.15 2.24
C GLU A 91 -1.84 -9.55 2.95
N THR A 92 -1.75 -10.26 4.08
CA THR A 92 -2.92 -10.58 4.89
C THR A 92 -3.62 -9.31 5.40
N ILE A 93 -2.86 -8.25 5.67
CA ILE A 93 -3.41 -6.94 6.08
C ILE A 93 -4.24 -6.35 4.94
N LEU A 94 -3.75 -6.42 3.71
CA LEU A 94 -4.48 -5.97 2.53
C LEU A 94 -5.78 -6.76 2.31
N MET A 95 -5.74 -8.07 2.56
CA MET A 95 -6.94 -8.93 2.47
C MET A 95 -8.01 -8.51 3.47
N PHE A 96 -7.65 -8.12 4.70
CA PHE A 96 -8.60 -7.58 5.66
C PHE A 96 -9.21 -6.25 5.21
N GLY A 97 -8.41 -5.37 4.61
CA GLY A 97 -8.91 -4.14 4.01
C GLY A 97 -9.89 -4.40 2.86
N PHE A 98 -9.60 -5.40 2.05
CA PHE A 98 -10.45 -5.83 0.95
C PHE A 98 -11.79 -6.42 1.45
N ILE A 99 -11.75 -7.27 2.47
CA ILE A 99 -12.96 -7.79 3.13
C ILE A 99 -13.79 -6.63 3.71
N GLY A 100 -13.15 -5.68 4.38
CA GLY A 100 -13.81 -4.49 4.91
C GLY A 100 -14.55 -3.69 3.83
N MET A 101 -13.99 -3.61 2.62
CA MET A 101 -14.62 -2.95 1.49
C MET A 101 -15.96 -3.60 1.07
N PHE A 102 -16.09 -4.91 1.22
CA PHE A 102 -17.33 -5.63 0.90
C PHE A 102 -18.37 -5.61 2.04
N LEU A 103 -17.92 -5.38 3.27
CA LEU A 103 -18.80 -5.35 4.43
C LEU A 103 -19.45 -3.97 4.66
N LEU A 104 -18.85 -2.91 4.13
CA LEU A 104 -19.34 -1.54 4.20
C LEU A 104 -20.15 -1.17 2.98
#